data_5b94d05fa6d281cd5baba8bd3e9a5eb1
#
_entry.id   5b94d05fa6d281cd5baba8bd3e9a5eb1
#
_cell.length_a   1.000
_cell.length_b   1.000
_cell.length_c   1.000
_cell.angle_alpha   90.00
_cell.angle_beta   90.00
_cell.angle_gamma   90.00
#
_symmetry.space_group_name_H-M   'P 1'
#
loop_
_entity.id
_entity.type
_entity.pdbx_description
1 polymer ?
#
loop_
_entity_poly.entity_id
_entity_poly.type
_entity_poly.pdbx_seq_one_letter_code
_entity_poly.pdbx_strand_id
1 'polypeptide(L)'
;MLFRNKYLSLFWLLSIFLTLACQRNTYYHSYQPINSMGWHKNDTLLFSLDSAITHHDYQLQLGVRHKDSYPYRDLWLTINQDTVHIYLADSTGHWVGSGIGEIRHFTKLIPFKSQEDSIKELRIIHIMQDNPLIGIHNVGISIQDKN
;
A
#
# COMPACT_ATOMS: atom_id res chain seq x y z
N MET A 1 -18.75 51.34 -0.90
CA MET A 1 -17.57 50.79 -1.65
C MET A 1 -16.52 50.10 -0.76
N LEU A 2 -16.44 50.37 0.51
CA LEU A 2 -15.46 49.83 1.47
C LEU A 2 -15.71 48.35 1.90
N PHE A 3 -16.98 47.91 1.88
CA PHE A 3 -17.31 46.53 2.32
C PHE A 3 -16.93 45.44 1.31
N ARG A 4 -16.90 45.76 0.00
CA ARG A 4 -16.57 44.80 -1.07
C ARG A 4 -15.12 44.39 -1.05
N ASN A 5 -14.22 45.27 -0.62
CA ASN A 5 -12.78 44.96 -0.56
C ASN A 5 -12.40 44.05 0.64
N LYS A 6 -13.14 44.15 1.76
CA LYS A 6 -12.88 43.29 2.93
C LYS A 6 -13.21 41.83 2.67
N TYR A 7 -14.30 41.54 1.98
CA TYR A 7 -14.63 40.14 1.62
C TYR A 7 -13.71 39.59 0.55
N LEU A 8 -13.25 40.43 -0.36
CA LEU A 8 -12.29 40.04 -1.37
C LEU A 8 -10.92 39.66 -0.76
N SER A 9 -10.46 40.46 0.22
CA SER A 9 -9.19 40.13 0.92
C SER A 9 -9.32 38.89 1.81
N LEU A 10 -10.47 38.69 2.44
CA LEU A 10 -10.77 37.49 3.23
C LEU A 10 -10.82 36.23 2.36
N PHE A 11 -11.38 36.32 1.17
CA PHE A 11 -11.41 35.24 0.19
C PHE A 11 -10.01 34.86 -0.31
N TRP A 12 -9.15 35.85 -0.57
CA TRP A 12 -7.76 35.61 -0.94
C TRP A 12 -6.95 35.00 0.20
N LEU A 13 -7.18 35.42 1.44
CA LEU A 13 -6.52 34.86 2.63
C LEU A 13 -6.96 33.40 2.86
N LEU A 14 -8.22 33.08 2.69
CA LEU A 14 -8.77 31.73 2.80
C LEU A 14 -8.25 30.81 1.68
N SER A 15 -8.07 31.35 0.46
CA SER A 15 -7.53 30.61 -0.68
C SER A 15 -6.05 30.20 -0.46
N ILE A 16 -5.25 31.06 0.19
CA ILE A 16 -3.86 30.77 0.50
C ILE A 16 -3.74 29.65 1.56
N PHE A 17 -4.66 29.59 2.51
CA PHE A 17 -4.68 28.54 3.53
C PHE A 17 -5.00 27.15 2.99
N LEU A 18 -5.75 27.05 1.88
CA LEU A 18 -6.11 25.78 1.24
C LEU A 18 -4.96 25.14 0.45
N THR A 19 -3.89 25.89 0.15
CA THR A 19 -2.74 25.37 -0.62
C THR A 19 -1.64 24.75 0.24
N LEU A 20 -1.74 24.84 1.57
CA LEU A 20 -0.81 24.22 2.52
C LEU A 20 -1.19 22.76 2.82
N ALA A 21 -1.76 22.05 1.87
CA ALA A 21 -1.95 20.61 1.98
C ALA A 21 -0.59 19.93 2.07
N CYS A 22 -0.28 19.37 3.22
CA CYS A 22 0.94 18.63 3.48
C CYS A 22 1.01 17.45 2.51
N GLN A 23 1.84 17.55 1.47
CA GLN A 23 2.11 16.44 0.55
C GLN A 23 3.15 15.54 1.22
N ARG A 24 2.77 14.28 1.46
CA ARG A 24 3.74 13.24 1.83
C ARG A 24 4.59 12.93 0.61
N ASN A 25 5.89 12.95 0.78
CA ASN A 25 6.79 12.51 -0.28
C ASN A 25 6.67 10.99 -0.43
N THR A 26 6.15 10.57 -1.55
CA THR A 26 6.08 9.16 -1.93
C THR A 26 7.26 8.88 -2.86
N TYR A 27 8.20 8.07 -2.42
CA TYR A 27 9.41 7.70 -3.19
C TYR A 27 9.14 6.58 -4.18
N TYR A 28 8.22 5.70 -3.83
CA TYR A 28 7.87 4.55 -4.65
C TYR A 28 6.40 4.19 -4.47
N HIS A 29 5.73 3.88 -5.57
CA HIS A 29 4.36 3.36 -5.53
C HIS A 29 4.13 2.49 -6.78
N SER A 30 3.92 1.20 -6.56
CA SER A 30 3.67 0.26 -7.65
C SER A 30 2.79 -0.88 -7.21
N TYR A 31 1.94 -1.37 -8.12
CA TYR A 31 1.13 -2.57 -7.97
C TYR A 31 1.44 -3.55 -9.08
N GLN A 32 1.58 -4.82 -8.73
CA GLN A 32 1.75 -5.90 -9.70
C GLN A 32 0.49 -6.78 -9.73
N PRO A 33 -0.03 -7.07 -10.93
CA PRO A 33 -1.18 -7.94 -11.09
C PRO A 33 -0.80 -9.40 -10.81
N ILE A 34 -1.74 -10.14 -10.25
CA ILE A 34 -1.69 -11.58 -10.12
C ILE A 34 -2.42 -12.21 -11.30
N ASN A 35 -1.91 -13.34 -11.77
CA ASN A 35 -2.57 -14.11 -12.83
C ASN A 35 -4.01 -14.45 -12.45
N SER A 36 -4.92 -14.39 -13.39
CA SER A 36 -6.36 -14.69 -13.18
C SER A 36 -6.60 -16.12 -12.70
N MET A 37 -5.70 -17.06 -12.98
CA MET A 37 -5.76 -18.44 -12.51
C MET A 37 -5.24 -18.62 -11.08
N GLY A 38 -4.72 -17.56 -10.46
CA GLY A 38 -4.22 -17.54 -9.10
C GLY A 38 -2.72 -17.22 -9.01
N TRP A 39 -2.28 -16.97 -7.79
CA TRP A 39 -0.89 -16.67 -7.46
C TRP A 39 -0.16 -17.96 -7.09
N HIS A 40 0.82 -18.36 -7.89
CA HIS A 40 1.64 -19.53 -7.58
C HIS A 40 2.76 -19.20 -6.60
N LYS A 41 3.13 -20.15 -5.75
CA LYS A 41 4.25 -20.01 -4.79
C LYS A 41 5.59 -19.70 -5.45
N ASN A 42 5.74 -20.07 -6.71
CA ASN A 42 6.95 -19.79 -7.49
C ASN A 42 6.91 -18.40 -8.17
N ASP A 43 5.75 -17.73 -8.17
CA ASP A 43 5.58 -16.42 -8.79
C ASP A 43 5.97 -15.33 -7.79
N THR A 44 7.26 -14.99 -7.80
CA THR A 44 7.77 -13.90 -6.98
C THR A 44 7.41 -12.56 -7.59
N LEU A 45 6.76 -11.70 -6.81
CA LEU A 45 6.56 -10.30 -7.20
C LEU A 45 7.83 -9.51 -6.87
N LEU A 46 8.41 -8.88 -7.89
CA LEU A 46 9.66 -8.12 -7.77
C LEU A 46 9.37 -6.63 -7.93
N PHE A 47 9.71 -5.84 -6.93
CA PHE A 47 9.56 -4.39 -6.93
C PHE A 47 10.96 -3.77 -6.95
N SER A 48 11.40 -3.33 -8.15
CA SER A 48 12.69 -2.67 -8.32
C SER A 48 12.58 -1.21 -7.89
N LEU A 49 13.45 -0.78 -7.01
CA LEU A 49 13.52 0.57 -6.48
C LEU A 49 14.61 1.34 -7.23
N ASP A 50 14.21 2.27 -8.11
CA ASP A 50 15.12 2.99 -9.04
C ASP A 50 16.14 3.89 -8.35
N SER A 51 15.87 4.30 -7.14
CA SER A 51 16.82 5.06 -6.33
C SER A 51 17.15 4.28 -5.09
N ALA A 52 18.44 4.18 -4.79
CA ALA A 52 18.87 3.68 -3.50
C ALA A 52 18.15 4.49 -2.41
N ILE A 53 17.23 3.84 -1.72
CA ILE A 53 16.57 4.41 -0.56
C ILE A 53 17.63 4.39 0.53
N THR A 54 18.41 5.47 0.59
CA THR A 54 19.52 5.62 1.52
C THR A 54 19.11 6.46 2.72
N HIS A 55 19.37 5.94 3.92
CA HIS A 55 19.50 6.67 5.19
C HIS A 55 18.32 7.52 5.69
N HIS A 56 17.07 7.17 5.40
CA HIS A 56 15.93 7.85 6.01
C HIS A 56 14.99 6.84 6.66
N ASP A 57 14.28 7.29 7.69
CA ASP A 57 13.20 6.52 8.30
C ASP A 57 12.01 6.44 7.33
N TYR A 58 11.92 5.34 6.58
CA TYR A 58 10.82 5.09 5.67
C TYR A 58 9.70 4.31 6.32
N GLN A 59 8.50 4.53 5.82
CA GLN A 59 7.36 3.64 6.01
C GLN A 59 7.09 2.86 4.75
N LEU A 60 7.11 1.54 4.89
CA LEU A 60 6.64 0.63 3.86
C LEU A 60 5.15 0.38 4.06
N GLN A 61 4.34 0.69 3.06
CA GLN A 61 2.93 0.33 3.04
C GLN A 61 2.71 -0.79 2.03
N LEU A 62 2.23 -1.91 2.53
CA LEU A 62 1.77 -3.03 1.71
C LEU A 62 0.30 -2.78 1.34
N GLY A 63 -0.01 -2.89 0.05
CA GLY A 63 -1.37 -2.85 -0.46
C GLY A 63 -1.76 -4.19 -1.05
N VAL A 64 -2.95 -4.69 -0.74
CA VAL A 64 -3.50 -5.92 -1.31
C VAL A 64 -4.89 -5.63 -1.85
N ARG A 65 -5.13 -5.99 -3.09
CA ARG A 65 -6.47 -6.03 -3.67
C ARG A 65 -6.88 -7.46 -3.88
N HIS A 66 -8.01 -7.84 -3.31
CA HIS A 66 -8.56 -9.18 -3.39
C HIS A 66 -10.04 -9.14 -3.78
N LYS A 67 -10.53 -10.25 -4.29
CA LYS A 67 -11.96 -10.43 -4.61
C LYS A 67 -12.74 -10.78 -3.36
N ASP A 68 -14.03 -10.49 -3.36
CA ASP A 68 -14.95 -10.98 -2.30
C ASP A 68 -14.96 -12.50 -2.20
N SER A 69 -14.60 -13.20 -3.29
CA SER A 69 -14.47 -14.67 -3.34
C SER A 69 -13.15 -15.21 -2.80
N TYR A 70 -12.28 -14.37 -2.24
CA TYR A 70 -11.06 -14.83 -1.58
C TYR A 70 -11.41 -15.74 -0.39
N PRO A 71 -10.87 -16.99 -0.32
CA PRO A 71 -11.41 -18.00 0.59
C PRO A 71 -10.94 -17.87 2.05
N TYR A 72 -9.97 -16.98 2.34
CA TYR A 72 -9.37 -16.84 3.65
C TYR A 72 -9.63 -15.46 4.25
N ARG A 73 -9.59 -15.39 5.58
CA ARG A 73 -9.71 -14.13 6.34
C ARG A 73 -8.39 -13.38 6.46
N ASP A 74 -7.30 -14.05 6.19
CA ASP A 74 -5.94 -13.57 6.35
C ASP A 74 -5.07 -13.93 5.15
N LEU A 75 -3.91 -13.31 5.09
CA LEU A 75 -2.90 -13.59 4.08
C LEU A 75 -1.52 -13.59 4.74
N TRP A 76 -0.78 -14.67 4.49
CA TRP A 76 0.60 -14.82 4.90
C TRP A 76 1.52 -14.66 3.70
N LEU A 77 2.51 -13.80 3.82
CA LEU A 77 3.53 -13.58 2.80
C LEU A 77 4.91 -13.40 3.43
N THR A 78 5.91 -13.44 2.58
CA THR A 78 7.25 -12.95 2.91
C THR A 78 7.55 -11.70 2.10
N ILE A 79 8.19 -10.73 2.72
CA ILE A 79 8.79 -9.57 2.07
C ILE A 79 10.29 -9.69 2.31
N ASN A 80 11.04 -10.00 1.25
CA ASN A 80 12.42 -10.48 1.34
C ASN A 80 12.52 -11.71 2.26
N GLN A 81 13.05 -11.57 3.48
CA GLN A 81 13.18 -12.63 4.46
C GLN A 81 12.17 -12.51 5.61
N ASP A 82 11.46 -11.40 5.70
CA ASP A 82 10.53 -11.15 6.80
C ASP A 82 9.15 -11.74 6.49
N THR A 83 8.61 -12.49 7.45
CA THR A 83 7.25 -13.00 7.38
C THR A 83 6.25 -11.93 7.81
N VAL A 84 5.26 -11.72 6.98
CA VAL A 84 4.20 -10.74 7.20
C VAL A 84 2.85 -11.43 7.23
N HIS A 85 2.12 -11.25 8.32
CA HIS A 85 0.75 -11.71 8.49
C HIS A 85 -0.22 -10.53 8.48
N ILE A 86 -1.23 -10.60 7.64
CA ILE A 86 -2.27 -9.57 7.53
C ILE A 86 -3.65 -10.19 7.64
N TYR A 87 -4.55 -9.50 8.33
CA TYR A 87 -5.97 -9.84 8.38
C TYR A 87 -6.74 -9.00 7.37
N LEU A 88 -7.35 -9.65 6.39
CA LEU A 88 -8.18 -9.03 5.36
C LEU A 88 -9.65 -8.95 5.77
N ALA A 89 -10.06 -9.79 6.73
CA ALA A 89 -11.38 -9.75 7.34
C ALA A 89 -11.29 -9.71 8.85
N ASP A 90 -12.30 -9.13 9.48
CA ASP A 90 -12.46 -9.09 10.95
C ASP A 90 -12.91 -10.44 11.54
N SER A 91 -13.13 -10.47 12.86
CA SER A 91 -13.57 -11.69 13.55
C SER A 91 -14.96 -12.17 13.15
N THR A 92 -15.79 -11.30 12.57
CA THR A 92 -17.15 -11.61 12.10
C THR A 92 -17.19 -11.98 10.61
N GLY A 93 -16.04 -11.90 9.92
CA GLY A 93 -15.92 -12.25 8.49
C GLY A 93 -16.18 -11.06 7.54
N HIS A 94 -16.34 -9.84 8.05
CA HIS A 94 -16.44 -8.66 7.20
C HIS A 94 -15.05 -8.22 6.71
N TRP A 95 -14.97 -7.87 5.43
CA TRP A 95 -13.74 -7.36 4.84
C TRP A 95 -13.36 -6.01 5.46
N VAL A 96 -12.11 -5.89 5.93
CA VAL A 96 -11.60 -4.68 6.59
C VAL A 96 -11.28 -3.58 5.57
N GLY A 97 -10.98 -3.94 4.35
CA GLY A 97 -10.65 -3.00 3.28
C GLY A 97 -11.86 -2.25 2.72
N SER A 98 -11.58 -1.19 1.99
CA SER A 98 -12.57 -0.48 1.18
C SER A 98 -12.63 -1.06 -0.23
N GLY A 99 -13.76 -0.89 -0.94
CA GLY A 99 -13.83 -1.40 -2.30
C GLY A 99 -15.08 -1.00 -3.06
N ILE A 100 -15.03 -1.22 -4.37
CA ILE A 100 -16.14 -1.02 -5.29
C ILE A 100 -16.36 -2.34 -6.03
N GLY A 101 -17.62 -2.79 -6.11
CA GLY A 101 -17.96 -4.09 -6.70
C GLY A 101 -17.34 -5.25 -5.90
N GLU A 102 -16.72 -6.18 -6.61
CA GLU A 102 -16.16 -7.42 -6.04
C GLU A 102 -14.72 -7.29 -5.54
N ILE A 103 -14.08 -6.13 -5.71
CA ILE A 103 -12.68 -5.91 -5.33
C ILE A 103 -12.61 -5.13 -4.04
N ARG A 104 -11.87 -5.66 -3.06
CA ARG A 104 -11.53 -5.00 -1.80
C ARG A 104 -10.08 -4.58 -1.82
N HIS A 105 -9.81 -3.38 -1.36
CA HIS A 105 -8.48 -2.82 -1.23
C HIS A 105 -8.13 -2.66 0.25
N PHE A 106 -7.09 -3.35 0.66
CA PHE A 106 -6.54 -3.32 2.01
C PHE A 106 -5.13 -2.73 1.98
N THR A 107 -4.80 -1.91 2.96
CA THR A 107 -3.43 -1.40 3.14
C THR A 107 -2.97 -1.56 4.58
N LYS A 108 -1.69 -1.86 4.76
CA LYS A 108 -1.06 -1.99 6.08
C LYS A 108 0.34 -1.42 6.05
N LEU A 109 0.67 -0.64 7.08
CA LEU A 109 2.04 -0.24 7.34
C LEU A 109 2.83 -1.45 7.86
N ILE A 110 3.94 -1.74 7.22
CA ILE A 110 4.84 -2.80 7.63
C ILE A 110 6.07 -2.15 8.26
N PRO A 111 6.45 -2.54 9.50
CA PRO A 111 7.70 -2.11 10.09
C PRO A 111 8.84 -2.64 9.22
N PHE A 112 9.53 -1.76 8.56
CA PHE A 112 10.62 -2.12 7.69
C PHE A 112 11.92 -1.56 8.27
N LYS A 113 12.86 -2.45 8.54
CA LYS A 113 14.22 -2.07 8.93
C LYS A 113 15.12 -2.37 7.75
N SER A 114 15.62 -1.34 7.11
CA SER A 114 16.73 -1.49 6.20
C SER A 114 17.96 -1.91 7.01
N GLN A 115 18.38 -3.15 6.89
CA GLN A 115 19.65 -3.63 7.46
C GLN A 115 20.83 -3.37 6.53
N GLU A 116 20.57 -2.96 5.30
CA GLU A 116 21.57 -2.64 4.30
C GLU A 116 21.50 -1.17 3.93
N ASP A 117 22.63 -0.58 3.60
CA ASP A 117 22.78 0.84 3.26
C ASP A 117 21.94 1.26 2.04
N SER A 118 21.38 0.32 1.28
CA SER A 118 20.43 0.59 0.17
C SER A 118 19.64 -0.64 -0.22
N ILE A 119 18.29 -0.53 -0.22
CA ILE A 119 17.42 -1.56 -0.78
C ILE A 119 17.13 -1.20 -2.22
N LYS A 120 17.49 -2.10 -3.13
CA LYS A 120 17.26 -1.95 -4.57
C LYS A 120 16.06 -2.75 -5.06
N GLU A 121 15.65 -3.78 -4.33
CA GLU A 121 14.58 -4.69 -4.73
C GLU A 121 13.84 -5.23 -3.52
N LEU A 122 12.51 -5.29 -3.62
CA LEU A 122 11.64 -6.02 -2.69
C LEU A 122 11.02 -7.21 -3.40
N ARG A 123 11.10 -8.36 -2.75
CA ARG A 123 10.58 -9.64 -3.24
C ARG A 123 9.42 -10.07 -2.36
N ILE A 124 8.26 -10.29 -2.95
CA ILE A 124 7.06 -10.72 -2.23
C ILE A 124 6.57 -12.05 -2.76
N ILE A 125 6.36 -13.00 -1.85
CA ILE A 125 5.84 -14.34 -2.14
C ILE A 125 4.77 -14.66 -1.09
N HIS A 126 3.66 -15.29 -1.49
CA HIS A 126 2.72 -15.83 -0.52
C HIS A 126 3.20 -17.18 0.05
N ILE A 127 2.92 -17.42 1.32
CA ILE A 127 3.23 -18.66 2.03
C ILE A 127 1.97 -19.36 2.54
N MET A 128 0.83 -19.07 1.90
CA MET A 128 -0.44 -19.79 2.14
C MET A 128 -0.30 -21.25 1.73
N GLN A 129 -1.21 -22.10 2.25
CA GLN A 129 -1.20 -23.54 1.94
C GLN A 129 -1.54 -23.81 0.46
N ASP A 130 -2.50 -23.09 -0.08
CA ASP A 130 -2.95 -23.27 -1.46
C ASP A 130 -1.92 -22.86 -2.51
N ASN A 131 -1.89 -23.59 -3.61
CA ASN A 131 -1.04 -23.30 -4.75
C ASN A 131 -1.70 -23.80 -6.06
N PRO A 132 -2.26 -22.92 -6.89
CA PRO A 132 -2.26 -21.46 -6.78
C PRO A 132 -3.22 -20.91 -5.71
N LEU A 133 -2.87 -19.76 -5.14
CA LEU A 133 -3.75 -19.00 -4.26
C LEU A 133 -4.70 -18.17 -5.12
N ILE A 134 -5.99 -18.47 -5.06
CA ILE A 134 -7.03 -17.78 -5.84
C ILE A 134 -7.57 -16.56 -5.08
N GLY A 135 -8.14 -15.59 -5.80
CA GLY A 135 -8.86 -14.47 -5.22
C GLY A 135 -8.00 -13.23 -4.88
N ILE A 136 -6.68 -13.30 -4.94
CA ILE A 136 -5.81 -12.13 -4.91
C ILE A 136 -5.77 -11.53 -6.33
N HIS A 137 -6.04 -10.23 -6.43
CA HIS A 137 -6.07 -9.53 -7.71
C HIS A 137 -4.74 -8.84 -8.03
N ASN A 138 -4.22 -8.08 -7.08
CA ASN A 138 -2.87 -7.51 -7.16
C ASN A 138 -2.31 -7.18 -5.78
N VAL A 139 -1.00 -7.06 -5.73
CA VAL A 139 -0.24 -6.66 -4.54
C VAL A 139 0.61 -5.45 -4.89
N GLY A 140 0.71 -4.51 -3.99
CA GLY A 140 1.45 -3.29 -4.20
C GLY A 140 2.28 -2.87 -3.00
N ILE A 141 3.26 -2.05 -3.31
CA ILE A 141 4.15 -1.43 -2.33
C ILE A 141 4.13 0.08 -2.53
N SER A 142 4.05 0.81 -1.44
CA SER A 142 4.31 2.24 -1.38
C SER A 142 5.35 2.53 -0.31
N ILE A 143 6.31 3.38 -0.63
CA ILE A 143 7.37 3.80 0.28
C ILE A 143 7.27 5.31 0.44
N GLN A 144 7.16 5.76 1.67
CA GLN A 144 6.91 7.14 2.04
C GLN A 144 7.82 7.54 3.21
N ASP A 145 8.03 8.85 3.38
CA ASP A 145 8.67 9.36 4.59
C ASP A 145 7.89 8.95 5.84
N LYS A 146 8.63 8.61 6.87
CA LYS A 146 8.08 8.47 8.21
C LYS A 146 8.08 9.86 8.86
N ASN A 147 6.89 10.38 9.13
CA ASN A 147 6.72 11.59 9.92
C ASN A 147 7.07 11.34 11.39
#